data_394f75b7fa4b9c79b8384bc97ec489b6
#
_entry.id   394f75b7fa4b9c79b8384bc97ec489b6
#
_cell.length_a   1.000
_cell.length_b   1.000
_cell.length_c   1.000
_cell.angle_alpha   90.00
_cell.angle_beta   90.00
_cell.angle_gamma   90.00
#
_symmetry.space_group_name_H-M   'P 1'
#
loop_
_entity.id
_entity.type
_entity.pdbx_description
1 polymer ?
#
loop_
_entity_poly.entity_id
_entity_poly.type
_entity_poly.pdbx_seq_one_letter_code
_entity_poly.pdbx_strand_id
1 'polypeptide(L)'
;MTGFRIHIVGCAPRAGTTLLKELVSGGFETSSLAPHEVSVLVRPRRLRGVCVSKHPHEVVPAGRLLRVDPRLWVIYCLRDPRDVVCSRHPNDPSQYVVGFEIWSGYDTVARRTSHPRFMTVKYEDLVMDPDSVQSFLSAAMPFLVPRRLFSETLSFAQTSEASRRAMHNAHRIHQGSVGVWRQNLPRIREQLERYPGMKHELIARGYETGHEWVRILDGIESEPCLEKERGTRKAWYSRRRRQRMWLAIKYLVKMELDRATSRDELGAAHIGSLPR
;
A
#
# COMPACT_ATOMS: atom_id res chain seq x y z
N MET A 1 11.04 23.37 9.76
CA MET A 1 11.28 22.27 8.78
C MET A 1 9.94 21.77 8.26
N THR A 2 9.78 21.75 6.95
CA THR A 2 8.57 21.26 6.27
C THR A 2 8.55 19.72 6.34
N GLY A 3 7.46 19.15 6.90
CA GLY A 3 7.33 17.69 6.99
C GLY A 3 6.81 17.05 5.70
N PHE A 4 7.01 15.74 5.56
CA PHE A 4 6.54 14.91 4.45
C PHE A 4 5.57 13.83 4.94
N ARG A 5 4.75 13.35 4.01
CA ARG A 5 3.83 12.22 4.26
C ARG A 5 4.13 11.10 3.29
N ILE A 6 4.24 9.90 3.82
CA ILE A 6 4.27 8.67 3.03
C ILE A 6 2.96 7.92 3.28
N HIS A 7 2.22 7.63 2.20
CA HIS A 7 1.02 6.82 2.28
C HIS A 7 1.18 5.54 1.48
N ILE A 8 1.03 4.40 2.13
CA ILE A 8 1.21 3.09 1.52
C ILE A 8 -0.15 2.54 1.10
N VAL A 9 -0.30 2.23 -0.17
CA VAL A 9 -1.47 1.60 -0.77
C VAL A 9 -1.11 0.24 -1.36
N GLY A 10 -2.08 -0.62 -1.64
CA GLY A 10 -1.82 -1.95 -2.19
C GLY A 10 -2.56 -2.22 -3.51
N CYS A 11 -2.09 -3.22 -4.25
CA CYS A 11 -2.82 -3.80 -5.38
C CYS A 11 -4.14 -4.46 -4.92
N ALA A 12 -4.21 -4.82 -3.66
CA ALA A 12 -5.40 -5.30 -2.96
C ALA A 12 -5.12 -5.32 -1.44
N PRO A 13 -6.11 -5.61 -0.57
CA PRO A 13 -5.83 -6.18 0.75
C PRO A 13 -4.94 -7.42 0.61
N ARG A 14 -4.10 -7.66 1.59
CA ARG A 14 -3.12 -8.77 1.60
C ARG A 14 -1.93 -8.62 0.65
N ALA A 15 -1.73 -7.44 0.05
CA ALA A 15 -0.55 -7.13 -0.76
C ALA A 15 0.75 -6.94 0.04
N GLY A 16 0.73 -7.02 1.39
CA GLY A 16 1.92 -6.80 2.21
C GLY A 16 2.09 -5.36 2.72
N THR A 17 1.09 -4.50 2.56
CA THR A 17 1.14 -3.08 2.98
C THR A 17 1.43 -2.88 4.46
N THR A 18 1.07 -3.84 5.33
CA THR A 18 1.38 -3.78 6.77
C THR A 18 2.87 -4.00 6.99
N LEU A 19 3.45 -5.03 6.39
CA LEU A 19 4.89 -5.28 6.46
C LEU A 19 5.68 -4.06 5.98
N LEU A 20 5.37 -3.57 4.79
CA LEU A 20 6.04 -2.40 4.22
C LEU A 20 5.91 -1.16 5.14
N LYS A 21 4.74 -0.92 5.74
CA LYS A 21 4.53 0.18 6.69
C LYS A 21 5.41 0.02 7.94
N GLU A 22 5.50 -1.17 8.51
CA GLU A 22 6.33 -1.41 9.71
C GLU A 22 7.82 -1.26 9.37
N LEU A 23 8.26 -1.74 8.20
CA LEU A 23 9.65 -1.58 7.75
C LEU A 23 10.01 -0.11 7.51
N VAL A 24 9.17 0.64 6.81
CA VAL A 24 9.39 2.08 6.59
C VAL A 24 9.36 2.84 7.93
N SER A 25 8.45 2.50 8.84
CA SER A 25 8.33 3.20 10.12
C SER A 25 9.48 2.90 11.08
N GLY A 26 10.09 1.72 11.02
CA GLY A 26 11.17 1.31 11.92
C GLY A 26 12.56 1.47 11.31
N GLY A 27 12.67 1.37 9.98
CA GLY A 27 13.94 1.48 9.24
C GLY A 27 14.38 2.92 8.98
N PHE A 28 13.45 3.89 9.05
CA PHE A 28 13.74 5.31 8.88
C PHE A 28 13.30 6.14 10.08
N GLU A 29 13.83 7.36 10.21
CA GLU A 29 13.38 8.35 11.18
C GLU A 29 12.00 8.90 10.80
N THR A 30 10.96 8.24 11.25
CA THR A 30 9.57 8.57 10.92
C THR A 30 8.66 8.52 12.12
N SER A 31 7.46 9.08 11.99
CA SER A 31 6.34 8.90 12.90
C SER A 31 5.19 8.20 12.20
N SER A 32 4.43 7.37 12.92
CA SER A 32 3.22 6.74 12.39
C SER A 32 2.00 7.60 12.68
N LEU A 33 1.16 7.83 11.67
CA LEU A 33 -0.08 8.59 11.85
C LEU A 33 -1.13 7.79 12.64
N ALA A 34 -1.11 6.48 12.52
CA ALA A 34 -2.00 5.59 13.26
C ALA A 34 -1.37 4.20 13.41
N PRO A 35 -1.78 3.43 14.44
CA PRO A 35 -1.22 2.11 14.71
C PRO A 35 -1.42 1.12 13.56
N HIS A 36 -2.54 1.20 12.81
CA HIS A 36 -2.84 0.24 11.75
C HIS A 36 -3.22 0.94 10.45
N GLU A 37 -4.51 1.19 10.20
CA GLU A 37 -4.99 1.80 8.95
C GLU A 37 -5.58 3.18 9.20
N VAL A 38 -5.26 4.10 8.30
CA VAL A 38 -5.84 5.44 8.29
C VAL A 38 -5.98 5.92 6.85
N SER A 39 -7.06 6.61 6.54
CA SER A 39 -7.29 7.16 5.21
C SER A 39 -6.21 8.19 4.83
N VAL A 40 -5.82 8.19 3.56
CA VAL A 40 -4.95 9.21 2.96
C VAL A 40 -5.52 10.63 3.15
N LEU A 41 -6.84 10.75 3.32
CA LEU A 41 -7.55 12.01 3.57
C LEU A 41 -7.40 12.51 5.03
N VAL A 42 -6.86 11.70 5.94
CA VAL A 42 -6.54 12.14 7.29
C VAL A 42 -5.16 12.78 7.28
N ARG A 43 -5.09 14.06 7.66
CA ARG A 43 -3.86 14.83 7.72
C ARG A 43 -3.58 15.24 9.17
N PRO A 44 -2.33 15.11 9.68
CA PRO A 44 -1.98 15.63 10.98
C PRO A 44 -2.15 17.16 11.03
N ARG A 45 -2.45 17.71 12.21
CA ARG A 45 -2.63 19.18 12.38
C ARG A 45 -1.34 19.93 12.05
N ARG A 46 -0.20 19.38 12.45
CA ARG A 46 1.13 19.92 12.11
C ARG A 46 1.95 18.80 11.52
N LEU A 47 2.44 19.00 10.30
CA LEU A 47 3.29 18.04 9.62
C LEU A 47 4.74 18.39 9.88
N ARG A 48 5.38 17.67 10.80
CA ARG A 48 6.80 17.79 11.12
C ARG A 48 7.48 16.46 10.84
N GLY A 49 8.70 16.50 10.29
CA GLY A 49 9.43 15.29 9.91
C GLY A 49 8.67 14.43 8.89
N VAL A 50 8.85 13.13 8.92
CA VAL A 50 8.21 12.17 8.00
C VAL A 50 7.11 11.41 8.72
N CYS A 51 5.87 11.50 8.22
CA CYS A 51 4.72 10.81 8.77
C CYS A 51 4.26 9.69 7.85
N VAL A 52 4.22 8.45 8.36
CA VAL A 52 3.84 7.25 7.60
C VAL A 52 2.42 6.83 7.92
N SER A 53 1.68 6.43 6.91
CA SER A 53 0.31 5.90 7.01
C SER A 53 0.06 4.85 5.93
N LYS A 54 -0.93 3.99 6.12
CA LYS A 54 -1.34 3.03 5.10
C LYS A 54 -2.85 2.84 5.03
N HIS A 55 -3.33 2.52 3.84
CA HIS A 55 -4.67 1.97 3.61
C HIS A 55 -4.69 1.23 2.26
N PRO A 56 -4.78 -0.11 2.23
CA PRO A 56 -4.59 -0.88 1.00
C PRO A 56 -5.58 -0.54 -0.13
N HIS A 57 -6.78 -0.08 0.21
CA HIS A 57 -7.84 0.23 -0.77
C HIS A 57 -7.78 1.64 -1.38
N GLU A 58 -6.77 2.47 -1.05
CA GLU A 58 -6.83 3.90 -1.37
C GLU A 58 -5.94 4.34 -2.54
N VAL A 59 -5.63 3.44 -3.48
CA VAL A 59 -4.85 3.79 -4.67
C VAL A 59 -5.47 4.94 -5.47
N VAL A 60 -6.81 4.97 -5.64
CA VAL A 60 -7.51 6.04 -6.39
C VAL A 60 -7.41 7.40 -5.70
N PRO A 61 -7.83 7.58 -4.42
CA PRO A 61 -7.71 8.87 -3.76
C PRO A 61 -6.25 9.30 -3.55
N ALA A 62 -5.33 8.37 -3.28
CA ALA A 62 -3.92 8.66 -3.12
C ALA A 62 -3.31 9.22 -4.41
N GLY A 63 -3.57 8.59 -5.56
CA GLY A 63 -3.11 9.08 -6.86
C GLY A 63 -3.66 10.46 -7.23
N ARG A 64 -4.91 10.77 -6.85
CA ARG A 64 -5.48 12.11 -7.06
C ARG A 64 -4.86 13.17 -6.17
N LEU A 65 -4.58 12.84 -4.91
CA LEU A 65 -3.99 13.78 -3.95
C LEU A 65 -2.54 14.13 -4.28
N LEU A 66 -1.79 13.28 -4.96
CA LEU A 66 -0.43 13.58 -5.43
C LEU A 66 -0.36 14.84 -6.30
N ARG A 67 -1.45 15.17 -7.02
CA ARG A 67 -1.51 16.34 -7.89
C ARG A 67 -1.66 17.65 -7.12
N VAL A 68 -2.19 17.59 -5.90
CA VAL A 68 -2.53 18.79 -5.11
C VAL A 68 -1.69 18.92 -3.84
N ASP A 69 -1.23 17.82 -3.23
CA ASP A 69 -0.37 17.86 -2.05
C ASP A 69 1.11 17.59 -2.42
N PRO A 70 1.96 18.61 -2.45
CA PRO A 70 3.38 18.46 -2.79
C PRO A 70 4.18 17.69 -1.72
N ARG A 71 3.65 17.54 -0.51
CA ARG A 71 4.29 16.83 0.60
C ARG A 71 3.92 15.35 0.69
N LEU A 72 2.95 14.91 -0.14
CA LEU A 72 2.51 13.52 -0.17
C LEU A 72 3.39 12.70 -1.11
N TRP A 73 3.84 11.57 -0.62
CA TRP A 73 4.46 10.48 -1.38
C TRP A 73 3.60 9.23 -1.24
N VAL A 74 3.50 8.44 -2.27
CA VAL A 74 2.70 7.21 -2.28
C VAL A 74 3.59 6.04 -2.65
N ILE A 75 3.55 4.99 -1.84
CA ILE A 75 4.19 3.72 -2.16
C ILE A 75 3.08 2.70 -2.45
N TYR A 76 3.07 2.19 -3.65
CA TYR A 76 2.17 1.15 -4.11
C TYR A 76 2.83 -0.22 -3.91
N CYS A 77 2.26 -1.01 -3.00
CA CYS A 77 2.71 -2.38 -2.77
C CYS A 77 2.04 -3.30 -3.78
N LEU A 78 2.81 -3.77 -4.74
CA LEU A 78 2.42 -4.75 -5.75
C LEU A 78 2.78 -6.15 -5.25
N ARG A 79 1.93 -7.13 -5.50
CA ARG A 79 2.16 -8.53 -5.16
C ARG A 79 1.53 -9.42 -6.22
N ASP A 80 2.11 -10.62 -6.42
CA ASP A 80 1.54 -11.64 -7.32
C ASP A 80 0.04 -11.83 -7.04
N PRO A 81 -0.83 -11.56 -8.03
CA PRO A 81 -2.28 -11.69 -7.85
C PRO A 81 -2.70 -13.07 -7.39
N ARG A 82 -1.98 -14.12 -7.79
CA ARG A 82 -2.28 -15.50 -7.41
C ARG A 82 -2.12 -15.72 -5.91
N ASP A 83 -1.06 -15.20 -5.30
CA ASP A 83 -0.87 -15.26 -3.84
C ASP A 83 -1.90 -14.39 -3.09
N VAL A 84 -2.25 -13.25 -3.68
CA VAL A 84 -3.25 -12.34 -3.09
C VAL A 84 -4.63 -13.00 -3.02
N VAL A 85 -5.10 -13.63 -4.10
CA VAL A 85 -6.43 -14.23 -4.15
C VAL A 85 -6.56 -15.52 -3.33
N CYS A 86 -5.43 -16.17 -3.03
CA CYS A 86 -5.38 -17.32 -2.12
C CYS A 86 -5.37 -16.91 -0.64
N SER A 87 -5.27 -15.61 -0.33
CA SER A 87 -5.24 -15.15 1.06
C SER A 87 -6.60 -15.27 1.73
N ARG A 88 -6.66 -15.98 2.85
CA ARG A 88 -7.86 -16.16 3.66
C ARG A 88 -8.12 -14.95 4.56
N HIS A 89 -9.41 -14.73 4.89
CA HIS A 89 -9.82 -13.65 5.76
C HIS A 89 -9.36 -13.93 7.21
N PRO A 90 -8.72 -12.96 7.91
CA PRO A 90 -8.14 -13.23 9.23
C PRO A 90 -9.15 -13.61 10.31
N ASN A 91 -10.40 -13.16 10.18
CA ASN A 91 -11.47 -13.47 11.14
C ASN A 91 -12.42 -14.59 10.67
N ASP A 92 -12.28 -15.04 9.42
CA ASP A 92 -13.09 -16.12 8.85
C ASP A 92 -12.25 -16.85 7.77
N PRO A 93 -11.44 -17.82 8.18
CA PRO A 93 -10.57 -18.55 7.26
C PRO A 93 -11.30 -19.37 6.18
N SER A 94 -12.63 -19.53 6.29
CA SER A 94 -13.44 -20.15 5.24
C SER A 94 -13.62 -19.25 4.01
N GLN A 95 -13.32 -17.94 4.11
CA GLN A 95 -13.53 -16.95 3.05
C GLN A 95 -12.21 -16.41 2.53
N TYR A 96 -12.16 -16.17 1.22
CA TYR A 96 -11.09 -15.41 0.60
C TYR A 96 -11.34 -13.90 0.74
N VAL A 97 -10.27 -13.12 0.78
CA VAL A 97 -10.37 -11.65 0.99
C VAL A 97 -10.77 -10.94 -0.30
N VAL A 98 -10.22 -11.37 -1.44
CA VAL A 98 -10.40 -10.71 -2.74
C VAL A 98 -10.30 -11.71 -3.90
N GLY A 99 -10.78 -11.29 -5.07
CA GLY A 99 -10.58 -11.97 -6.35
C GLY A 99 -9.73 -11.15 -7.32
N PHE A 100 -9.40 -11.74 -8.49
CA PHE A 100 -8.59 -11.12 -9.54
C PHE A 100 -9.18 -9.81 -10.05
N GLU A 101 -10.50 -9.66 -10.12
CA GLU A 101 -11.13 -8.42 -10.57
C GLU A 101 -10.76 -7.22 -9.71
N ILE A 102 -10.69 -7.41 -8.37
CA ILE A 102 -10.33 -6.33 -7.45
C ILE A 102 -8.86 -5.96 -7.61
N TRP A 103 -7.98 -6.96 -7.69
CA TRP A 103 -6.56 -6.75 -7.91
C TRP A 103 -6.33 -5.98 -9.22
N SER A 104 -6.87 -6.46 -10.33
CA SER A 104 -6.76 -5.84 -11.65
C SER A 104 -7.29 -4.41 -11.66
N GLY A 105 -8.43 -4.17 -11.01
CA GLY A 105 -9.00 -2.83 -10.91
C GLY A 105 -8.08 -1.83 -10.22
N TYR A 106 -7.39 -2.22 -9.14
CA TYR A 106 -6.44 -1.34 -8.44
C TYR A 106 -5.13 -1.20 -9.21
N ASP A 107 -4.64 -2.28 -9.79
CA ASP A 107 -3.41 -2.26 -10.57
C ASP A 107 -3.55 -1.41 -11.84
N THR A 108 -4.70 -1.45 -12.50
CA THR A 108 -5.01 -0.57 -13.64
C THR A 108 -4.93 0.90 -13.24
N VAL A 109 -5.42 1.27 -12.06
CA VAL A 109 -5.31 2.65 -11.56
C VAL A 109 -3.86 3.00 -11.25
N ALA A 110 -3.12 2.10 -10.61
CA ALA A 110 -1.71 2.31 -10.28
C ALA A 110 -0.88 2.55 -11.54
N ARG A 111 -1.04 1.72 -12.58
CA ARG A 111 -0.36 1.87 -13.88
C ARG A 111 -0.64 3.20 -14.57
N ARG A 112 -1.85 3.72 -14.43
CA ARG A 112 -2.25 5.02 -15.00
C ARG A 112 -1.81 6.21 -14.16
N THR A 113 -1.29 5.97 -12.94
CA THR A 113 -0.82 7.02 -12.06
C THR A 113 0.66 7.32 -12.35
N SER A 114 0.91 8.12 -13.42
CA SER A 114 2.25 8.60 -13.75
C SER A 114 2.56 9.84 -12.90
N HIS A 115 3.38 9.68 -11.85
CA HIS A 115 3.79 10.77 -10.97
C HIS A 115 5.12 10.45 -10.28
N PRO A 116 6.10 11.37 -10.22
CA PRO A 116 7.43 11.09 -9.64
C PRO A 116 7.39 10.73 -8.16
N ARG A 117 6.35 11.07 -7.44
CA ARG A 117 6.14 10.73 -6.03
C ARG A 117 5.22 9.50 -5.84
N PHE A 118 4.93 8.74 -6.90
CA PHE A 118 4.23 7.46 -6.86
C PHE A 118 5.20 6.35 -7.21
N MET A 119 5.54 5.51 -6.25
CA MET A 119 6.52 4.45 -6.42
C MET A 119 5.89 3.08 -6.23
N THR A 120 6.39 2.10 -6.97
CA THR A 120 5.97 0.70 -6.82
C THR A 120 7.06 -0.10 -6.11
N VAL A 121 6.65 -0.85 -5.09
CA VAL A 121 7.48 -1.85 -4.42
C VAL A 121 6.80 -3.20 -4.59
N LYS A 122 7.50 -4.19 -5.15
CA LYS A 122 7.02 -5.57 -5.17
C LYS A 122 7.18 -6.20 -3.79
N TYR A 123 6.15 -6.91 -3.35
CA TYR A 123 6.19 -7.64 -2.08
C TYR A 123 7.27 -8.72 -2.09
N GLU A 124 7.45 -9.37 -3.22
CA GLU A 124 8.44 -10.40 -3.44
C GLU A 124 9.86 -9.85 -3.21
N ASP A 125 10.19 -8.70 -3.80
CA ASP A 125 11.47 -8.02 -3.60
C ASP A 125 11.65 -7.64 -2.12
N LEU A 126 10.58 -7.13 -1.48
CA LEU A 126 10.60 -6.72 -0.08
C LEU A 126 10.94 -7.87 0.88
N VAL A 127 10.53 -9.12 0.58
CA VAL A 127 10.80 -10.27 1.44
C VAL A 127 12.06 -11.05 1.03
N MET A 128 12.51 -10.90 -0.23
CA MET A 128 13.73 -11.54 -0.73
C MET A 128 14.98 -10.71 -0.42
N ASP A 129 14.92 -9.40 -0.63
CA ASP A 129 16.02 -8.46 -0.41
C ASP A 129 15.49 -7.13 0.15
N PRO A 130 15.11 -7.11 1.46
CA PRO A 130 14.51 -5.94 2.09
C PRO A 130 15.44 -4.72 2.10
N ASP A 131 16.76 -4.92 2.21
CA ASP A 131 17.71 -3.82 2.34
C ASP A 131 17.97 -3.14 0.98
N SER A 132 17.89 -3.87 -0.13
CA SER A 132 17.87 -3.26 -1.47
C SER A 132 16.61 -2.43 -1.70
N VAL A 133 15.45 -2.87 -1.21
CA VAL A 133 14.21 -2.05 -1.24
C VAL A 133 14.37 -0.79 -0.38
N GLN A 134 15.00 -0.88 0.79
CA GLN A 134 15.31 0.30 1.62
C GLN A 134 16.21 1.29 0.87
N SER A 135 17.26 0.80 0.24
CA SER A 135 18.19 1.61 -0.55
C SER A 135 17.50 2.32 -1.72
N PHE A 136 16.61 1.61 -2.43
CA PHE A 136 15.77 2.18 -3.48
C PHE A 136 14.89 3.32 -2.95
N LEU A 137 14.22 3.11 -1.80
CA LEU A 137 13.39 4.14 -1.18
C LEU A 137 14.21 5.35 -0.70
N SER A 138 15.40 5.13 -0.14
CA SER A 138 16.32 6.21 0.27
C SER A 138 16.78 7.06 -0.92
N ALA A 139 17.12 6.43 -2.03
CA ALA A 139 17.52 7.14 -3.25
C ALA A 139 16.39 7.96 -3.85
N ALA A 140 15.17 7.41 -3.85
CA ALA A 140 13.98 8.08 -4.40
C ALA A 140 13.45 9.20 -3.49
N MET A 141 13.65 9.09 -2.17
CA MET A 141 13.16 10.02 -1.14
C MET A 141 14.31 10.51 -0.25
N PRO A 142 15.11 11.51 -0.71
CA PRO A 142 16.32 11.98 0.01
C PRO A 142 16.06 12.56 1.40
N PHE A 143 14.80 12.82 1.76
CA PHE A 143 14.41 13.26 3.09
C PHE A 143 14.26 12.10 4.10
N LEU A 144 14.38 10.85 3.66
CA LEU A 144 14.38 9.68 4.54
C LEU A 144 15.77 9.50 5.14
N VAL A 145 15.85 9.58 6.46
CA VAL A 145 17.07 9.33 7.22
C VAL A 145 17.04 7.88 7.69
N PRO A 146 17.97 7.01 7.23
CA PRO A 146 18.03 5.63 7.69
C PRO A 146 18.32 5.54 9.19
N ARG A 147 17.61 4.66 9.86
CA ARG A 147 17.76 4.38 11.30
C ARG A 147 18.27 2.96 11.55
N ARG A 148 17.80 2.01 10.76
CA ARG A 148 18.08 0.59 10.87
C ARG A 148 17.83 -0.09 9.53
N LEU A 149 18.53 -1.19 9.25
CA LEU A 149 18.26 -2.00 8.07
C LEU A 149 16.86 -2.62 8.12
N PHE A 150 16.21 -2.75 6.98
CA PHE A 150 14.89 -3.37 6.91
C PHE A 150 14.93 -4.82 7.36
N SER A 151 15.99 -5.57 7.04
CA SER A 151 16.22 -6.94 7.48
C SER A 151 16.17 -7.12 9.00
N GLU A 152 16.56 -6.11 9.76
CA GLU A 152 16.61 -6.12 11.21
C GLU A 152 15.36 -5.52 11.87
N THR A 153 14.61 -4.68 11.14
CA THR A 153 13.58 -3.79 11.70
C THR A 153 12.53 -4.52 12.52
N LEU A 154 12.01 -5.66 12.03
CA LEU A 154 10.93 -6.38 12.72
C LEU A 154 11.34 -6.97 14.06
N SER A 155 12.62 -7.30 14.25
CA SER A 155 13.13 -7.84 15.51
C SER A 155 13.06 -6.83 16.67
N PHE A 156 12.99 -5.54 16.34
CA PHE A 156 12.94 -4.43 17.31
C PHE A 156 11.61 -3.65 17.24
N ALA A 157 10.72 -3.99 16.31
CA ALA A 157 9.50 -3.22 16.12
C ALA A 157 8.49 -3.46 17.24
N GLN A 158 8.03 -2.38 17.86
CA GLN A 158 6.85 -2.40 18.73
C GLN A 158 5.58 -2.29 17.86
N THR A 159 5.25 -3.39 17.18
CA THR A 159 4.09 -3.43 16.30
C THR A 159 2.78 -3.47 17.10
N SER A 160 1.75 -2.77 16.62
CA SER A 160 0.40 -2.87 17.20
C SER A 160 -0.15 -4.30 17.07
N GLU A 161 -1.10 -4.67 17.95
CA GLU A 161 -1.76 -5.98 17.88
C GLU A 161 -2.40 -6.23 16.51
N ALA A 162 -3.04 -5.21 15.92
CA ALA A 162 -3.62 -5.30 14.58
C ALA A 162 -2.57 -5.55 13.49
N SER A 163 -1.39 -4.90 13.59
CA SER A 163 -0.28 -5.15 12.66
C SER A 163 0.29 -6.55 12.83
N ARG A 164 0.47 -7.02 14.07
CA ARG A 164 0.93 -8.40 14.35
C ARG A 164 -0.01 -9.44 13.76
N ARG A 165 -1.32 -9.31 13.99
CA ARG A 165 -2.33 -10.21 13.41
C ARG A 165 -2.28 -10.19 11.86
N ALA A 166 -2.16 -9.01 11.25
CA ALA A 166 -2.08 -8.87 9.80
C ALA A 166 -0.82 -9.51 9.20
N MET A 167 0.26 -9.60 9.96
CA MET A 167 1.53 -10.24 9.59
C MET A 167 1.66 -11.68 10.13
N HIS A 168 0.56 -12.30 10.60
CA HIS A 168 0.56 -13.65 11.19
C HIS A 168 1.56 -13.81 12.33
N ASN A 169 1.71 -12.78 13.18
CA ASN A 169 2.66 -12.71 14.30
C ASN A 169 4.15 -12.85 13.89
N ALA A 170 4.48 -12.54 12.64
CA ALA A 170 5.86 -12.58 12.19
C ALA A 170 6.73 -11.57 12.94
N HIS A 171 7.82 -12.03 13.54
CA HIS A 171 8.87 -11.23 14.17
C HIS A 171 10.09 -11.02 13.26
N ARG A 172 10.12 -11.69 12.12
CA ARG A 172 11.16 -11.58 11.08
C ARG A 172 10.50 -11.61 9.71
N ILE A 173 11.18 -11.02 8.74
CA ILE A 173 10.78 -11.14 7.35
C ILE A 173 10.98 -12.60 6.91
N HIS A 174 9.99 -13.16 6.24
CA HIS A 174 10.05 -14.52 5.69
C HIS A 174 9.40 -14.59 4.33
N GLN A 175 9.88 -15.51 3.50
CA GLN A 175 9.43 -15.72 2.13
C GLN A 175 8.24 -16.68 2.01
N GLY A 176 7.79 -17.26 3.12
CA GLY A 176 6.75 -18.31 3.15
C GLY A 176 5.37 -17.91 2.61
N SER A 177 5.20 -16.64 2.26
CA SER A 177 3.98 -16.14 1.61
C SER A 177 4.13 -15.93 0.10
N VAL A 178 5.28 -16.26 -0.48
CA VAL A 178 5.55 -16.20 -1.93
C VAL A 178 5.32 -17.56 -2.55
N GLY A 179 4.54 -17.61 -3.61
CA GLY A 179 4.26 -18.85 -4.34
C GLY A 179 3.23 -19.79 -3.66
N VAL A 180 2.56 -19.33 -2.61
CA VAL A 180 1.51 -20.08 -1.87
C VAL A 180 0.37 -20.53 -2.78
N TRP A 181 0.13 -19.82 -3.85
CA TRP A 181 -0.88 -20.15 -4.84
C TRP A 181 -0.73 -21.55 -5.44
N ARG A 182 0.51 -22.10 -5.50
CA ARG A 182 0.78 -23.45 -6.00
C ARG A 182 0.14 -24.54 -5.14
N GLN A 183 -0.20 -24.23 -3.90
CA GLN A 183 -0.91 -25.12 -2.97
C GLN A 183 -2.44 -24.89 -3.01
N ASN A 184 -2.91 -23.97 -3.86
CA ASN A 184 -4.31 -23.54 -3.95
C ASN A 184 -4.79 -23.54 -5.41
N LEU A 185 -4.39 -24.54 -6.20
CA LEU A 185 -4.69 -24.62 -7.64
C LEU A 185 -6.19 -24.58 -7.97
N PRO A 186 -7.09 -25.25 -7.21
CA PRO A 186 -8.54 -25.15 -7.44
C PRO A 186 -9.05 -23.70 -7.38
N ARG A 187 -8.54 -22.89 -6.43
CA ARG A 187 -8.86 -21.47 -6.32
C ARG A 187 -8.35 -20.66 -7.50
N ILE A 188 -7.13 -20.95 -7.97
CA ILE A 188 -6.55 -20.27 -9.14
C ILE A 188 -7.35 -20.60 -10.40
N ARG A 189 -7.78 -21.85 -10.55
CA ARG A 189 -8.62 -22.29 -11.66
C ARG A 189 -9.95 -21.51 -11.66
N GLU A 190 -10.66 -21.51 -10.56
CA GLU A 190 -11.92 -20.76 -10.37
C GLU A 190 -11.75 -19.27 -10.73
N GLN A 191 -10.68 -18.64 -10.26
CA GLN A 191 -10.43 -17.23 -10.52
C GLN A 191 -10.09 -16.94 -11.99
N LEU A 192 -9.38 -17.83 -12.68
CA LEU A 192 -9.09 -17.68 -14.10
C LEU A 192 -10.32 -17.89 -15.00
N GLU A 193 -11.23 -18.77 -14.60
CA GLU A 193 -12.50 -18.95 -15.30
C GLU A 193 -13.35 -17.68 -15.23
N ARG A 194 -13.34 -16.99 -14.07
CA ARG A 194 -14.06 -15.71 -13.89
C ARG A 194 -13.33 -14.51 -14.52
N TYR A 195 -11.99 -14.54 -14.54
CA TYR A 195 -11.17 -13.45 -15.04
C TYR A 195 -10.00 -13.97 -15.89
N PRO A 196 -10.29 -14.44 -17.12
CA PRO A 196 -9.27 -15.02 -18.01
C PRO A 196 -8.19 -14.02 -18.45
N GLY A 197 -8.48 -12.72 -18.40
CA GLY A 197 -7.53 -11.64 -18.71
C GLY A 197 -6.32 -11.58 -17.78
N MET A 198 -6.38 -12.21 -16.59
CA MET A 198 -5.26 -12.23 -15.63
C MET A 198 -3.99 -12.86 -16.22
N LYS A 199 -4.12 -13.79 -17.18
CA LYS A 199 -2.97 -14.39 -17.86
C LYS A 199 -2.07 -13.33 -18.52
N HIS A 200 -2.67 -12.33 -19.15
CA HIS A 200 -1.95 -11.22 -19.77
C HIS A 200 -1.42 -10.23 -18.76
N GLU A 201 -2.16 -9.99 -17.68
CA GLU A 201 -1.72 -9.08 -16.61
C GLU A 201 -0.50 -9.60 -15.85
N LEU A 202 -0.39 -10.92 -15.63
CA LEU A 202 0.79 -11.57 -15.05
C LEU A 202 2.03 -11.33 -15.89
N ILE A 203 1.93 -11.47 -17.21
CA ILE A 203 3.03 -11.19 -18.15
C ILE A 203 3.38 -9.70 -18.12
N ALA A 204 2.38 -8.82 -18.20
CA ALA A 204 2.58 -7.37 -18.18
C ALA A 204 3.24 -6.84 -16.88
N ARG A 205 3.16 -7.59 -15.78
CA ARG A 205 3.78 -7.29 -14.50
C ARG A 205 5.08 -8.07 -14.22
N GLY A 206 5.49 -8.92 -15.16
CA GLY A 206 6.71 -9.70 -15.07
C GLY A 206 6.66 -10.80 -13.99
N TYR A 207 5.45 -11.33 -13.73
CA TYR A 207 5.29 -12.53 -12.90
C TYR A 207 5.40 -13.81 -13.74
N GLU A 208 5.11 -13.69 -15.04
CA GLU A 208 5.26 -14.76 -16.02
C GLU A 208 5.87 -14.22 -17.31
N THR A 209 6.56 -15.09 -18.05
CA THR A 209 7.12 -14.77 -19.37
C THR A 209 6.21 -15.20 -20.52
N GLY A 210 5.27 -16.12 -20.26
CA GLY A 210 4.33 -16.67 -21.23
C GLY A 210 3.11 -17.27 -20.53
N HIS A 211 2.34 -18.06 -21.29
CA HIS A 211 1.11 -18.69 -20.79
C HIS A 211 1.32 -20.13 -20.31
N GLU A 212 2.52 -20.67 -20.41
CA GLU A 212 2.85 -22.08 -20.14
C GLU A 212 2.57 -22.47 -18.69
N TRP A 213 2.66 -21.53 -17.76
CA TRP A 213 2.37 -21.75 -16.36
C TRP A 213 0.94 -22.25 -16.11
N VAL A 214 0.00 -22.00 -17.04
CA VAL A 214 -1.40 -22.45 -16.93
C VAL A 214 -1.51 -23.96 -16.96
N ARG A 215 -0.54 -24.68 -17.56
CA ARG A 215 -0.53 -26.14 -17.63
C ARG A 215 -0.54 -26.83 -16.26
N ILE A 216 -0.07 -26.14 -15.21
CA ILE A 216 -0.15 -26.67 -13.84
C ILE A 216 -1.61 -26.86 -13.38
N LEU A 217 -2.57 -26.24 -14.08
CA LEU A 217 -4.00 -26.34 -13.78
C LEU A 217 -4.71 -27.45 -14.59
N ASP A 218 -4.01 -28.14 -15.47
CA ASP A 218 -4.60 -29.21 -16.29
C ASP A 218 -5.07 -30.34 -15.37
N GLY A 219 -6.32 -30.75 -15.53
CA GLY A 219 -6.95 -31.76 -14.68
C GLY A 219 -7.36 -31.30 -13.27
N ILE A 220 -7.13 -30.03 -12.91
CA ILE A 220 -7.58 -29.48 -11.62
C ILE A 220 -9.04 -29.02 -11.74
N GLU A 221 -9.89 -29.49 -10.84
CA GLU A 221 -11.26 -29.01 -10.73
C GLU A 221 -11.31 -27.64 -10.06
N SER A 222 -12.26 -26.79 -10.48
CA SER A 222 -12.48 -25.47 -9.89
C SER A 222 -13.04 -25.59 -8.48
N GLU A 223 -12.57 -24.74 -7.56
CA GLU A 223 -13.19 -24.58 -6.25
C GLU A 223 -14.59 -23.93 -6.43
N PRO A 224 -15.62 -24.34 -5.64
CA PRO A 224 -16.93 -23.68 -5.69
C PRO A 224 -16.81 -22.17 -5.41
N CYS A 225 -17.42 -21.36 -6.26
CA CYS A 225 -17.45 -19.91 -6.08
C CYS A 225 -18.18 -19.53 -4.79
N LEU A 226 -17.49 -19.00 -3.80
CA LEU A 226 -18.09 -18.46 -2.60
C LEU A 226 -18.74 -17.09 -2.92
N GLU A 227 -20.06 -17.04 -2.99
CA GLU A 227 -20.83 -15.86 -3.45
C GLU A 227 -20.59 -14.54 -2.71
N LYS A 228 -19.99 -14.57 -1.52
CA LYS A 228 -19.79 -13.37 -0.67
C LYS A 228 -18.85 -12.32 -1.26
N GLU A 229 -18.02 -12.63 -2.24
CA GLU A 229 -17.13 -11.66 -2.90
C GLU A 229 -17.88 -10.61 -3.74
N ARG A 230 -19.11 -10.90 -4.21
CA ARG A 230 -19.88 -10.03 -5.11
C ARG A 230 -20.37 -8.71 -4.48
N GLY A 231 -20.46 -8.64 -3.15
CA GLY A 231 -21.15 -7.52 -2.48
C GLY A 231 -20.28 -6.30 -2.13
N THR A 232 -18.97 -6.41 -2.11
CA THR A 232 -18.12 -5.46 -1.40
C THR A 232 -17.80 -4.17 -2.16
N ARG A 233 -17.71 -4.18 -3.48
CA ARG A 233 -17.23 -3.02 -4.27
C ARG A 233 -18.24 -1.86 -4.34
N LYS A 234 -19.52 -2.12 -4.72
CA LYS A 234 -20.55 -1.06 -4.82
C LYS A 234 -21.04 -0.57 -3.45
N ALA A 235 -21.25 -1.47 -2.50
CA ALA A 235 -21.75 -1.12 -1.17
C ALA A 235 -20.71 -0.36 -0.33
N TRP A 236 -19.44 -0.73 -0.42
CA TRP A 236 -18.36 -0.05 0.30
C TRP A 236 -18.10 1.37 -0.22
N TYR A 237 -18.14 1.57 -1.55
CA TYR A 237 -18.00 2.90 -2.17
C TYR A 237 -19.20 3.81 -1.90
N SER A 238 -20.43 3.31 -1.91
CA SER A 238 -21.64 4.15 -1.79
C SER A 238 -21.91 4.62 -0.36
N ARG A 239 -21.81 3.72 0.64
CA ARG A 239 -22.11 4.06 2.05
C ARG A 239 -21.18 5.09 2.66
N ARG A 240 -19.94 5.21 2.18
CA ARG A 240 -18.95 6.14 2.72
C ARG A 240 -18.68 7.37 1.85
N ARG A 241 -19.42 7.59 0.76
CA ARG A 241 -19.18 8.71 -0.17
C ARG A 241 -19.26 10.08 0.51
N ARG A 242 -20.28 10.34 1.33
CA ARG A 242 -20.44 11.61 2.07
C ARG A 242 -19.31 11.83 3.07
N GLN A 243 -18.96 10.80 3.84
CA GLN A 243 -17.86 10.86 4.80
C GLN A 243 -16.52 11.14 4.12
N ARG A 244 -16.25 10.50 2.99
CA ARG A 244 -15.02 10.71 2.19
C ARG A 244 -14.97 12.11 1.57
N MET A 245 -16.09 12.61 1.09
CA MET A 245 -16.18 13.97 0.57
C MET A 245 -15.89 14.99 1.68
N TRP A 246 -16.43 14.80 2.86
CA TRP A 246 -16.18 15.68 4.01
C TRP A 246 -14.71 15.63 4.48
N LEU A 247 -14.11 14.45 4.50
CA LEU A 247 -12.68 14.29 4.77
C LEU A 247 -11.82 14.96 3.71
N ALA A 248 -12.19 14.88 2.43
CA ALA A 248 -11.49 15.55 1.35
C ALA A 248 -11.53 17.08 1.49
N ILE A 249 -12.70 17.65 1.83
CA ILE A 249 -12.85 19.08 2.11
C ILE A 249 -11.97 19.49 3.29
N LYS A 250 -12.04 18.77 4.42
CA LYS A 250 -11.18 19.03 5.58
C LYS A 250 -9.68 18.95 5.24
N TYR A 251 -9.31 18.00 4.38
CA TYR A 251 -7.94 17.87 3.92
C TYR A 251 -7.46 19.10 3.17
N LEU A 252 -8.24 19.58 2.20
CA LEU A 252 -7.92 20.76 1.40
C LEU A 252 -7.83 22.02 2.26
N VAL A 253 -8.78 22.23 3.17
CA VAL A 253 -8.76 23.35 4.11
C VAL A 253 -7.50 23.33 4.98
N LYS A 254 -7.14 22.17 5.54
CA LYS A 254 -5.90 22.05 6.34
C LYS A 254 -4.66 22.29 5.50
N MET A 255 -4.65 21.90 4.25
CA MET A 255 -3.52 22.13 3.35
C MET A 255 -3.34 23.63 3.07
N GLU A 256 -4.42 24.38 2.86
CA GLU A 256 -4.36 25.83 2.65
C GLU A 256 -3.93 26.58 3.93
N LEU A 257 -4.41 26.16 5.10
CA LEU A 257 -3.97 26.73 6.38
C LEU A 257 -2.45 26.51 6.61
N ASP A 258 -1.93 25.33 6.29
CA ASP A 258 -0.49 25.05 6.40
C ASP A 258 0.34 25.89 5.39
N ARG A 259 -0.22 26.20 4.23
CA ARG A 259 0.43 27.09 3.24
C ARG A 259 0.48 28.53 3.73
N ALA A 260 -0.60 29.01 4.33
CA ALA A 260 -0.68 30.36 4.89
C ALA A 260 0.34 30.55 6.03
N THR A 261 0.35 29.64 7.03
CA THR A 261 1.31 29.71 8.14
C THR A 261 2.77 29.61 7.69
N SER A 262 3.06 28.82 6.64
CA SER A 262 4.43 28.74 6.10
C SER A 262 4.85 30.02 5.37
N ARG A 263 3.92 30.79 4.79
CA ARG A 263 4.19 32.11 4.18
C ARG A 263 4.45 33.16 5.24
N ASP A 264 3.70 33.15 6.34
CA ASP A 264 3.86 34.09 7.45
C ASP A 264 5.20 33.89 8.16
N GLU A 265 5.63 32.63 8.38
CA GLU A 265 6.94 32.31 8.94
C GLU A 265 8.11 32.78 8.05
N LEU A 266 7.98 32.67 6.72
CA LEU A 266 8.97 33.16 5.76
C LEU A 266 8.99 34.68 5.66
N GLY A 267 7.83 35.34 5.73
CA GLY A 267 7.68 36.80 5.76
C GLY A 267 8.30 37.41 7.02
N ALA A 268 8.07 36.79 8.19
CA ALA A 268 8.62 37.25 9.46
C ALA A 268 10.16 37.10 9.51
N ALA A 269 10.70 36.03 8.92
CA ALA A 269 12.16 35.82 8.85
C ALA A 269 12.87 36.85 7.95
N HIS A 270 12.18 37.39 6.93
CA HIS A 270 12.74 38.39 6.01
C HIS A 270 12.76 39.80 6.62
N ILE A 271 11.81 40.12 7.50
CA ILE A 271 11.74 41.43 8.16
C ILE A 271 12.77 41.55 9.30
N GLY A 272 13.17 40.43 9.91
CA GLY A 272 14.17 40.39 10.99
C GLY A 272 15.64 40.51 10.54
N SER A 273 15.94 40.50 9.24
CA SER A 273 17.30 40.51 8.67
C SER A 273 17.72 41.86 8.06
N LEU A 274 16.98 42.93 8.24
CA LEU A 274 17.45 44.27 7.83
C LEU A 274 18.40 44.83 8.90
N PRO A 275 19.70 45.11 8.56
CA PRO A 275 20.62 45.75 9.50
C PRO A 275 20.14 47.14 9.84
N ARG A 276 20.20 47.48 11.14
CA ARG A 276 20.00 48.87 11.63
C ARG A 276 21.19 49.72 11.30
#